data_ca7a9797f379debc67587d29fa5c26b8
#
_entry.id   ca7a9797f379debc67587d29fa5c26b8
#
_cell.length_a   1.000
_cell.length_b   1.000
_cell.length_c   1.000
_cell.angle_alpha   90.00
_cell.angle_beta   90.00
_cell.angle_gamma   90.00
#
_symmetry.space_group_name_H-M   'P 1'
#
loop_
_entity.id
_entity.type
_entity.pdbx_description
1 polymer ?
#
loop_
_entity_poly.entity_id
_entity_poly.type
_entity_poly.pdbx_seq_one_letter_code
_entity_poly.pdbx_strand_id
1 'polypeptide(L)'
;SLRIVVDREKDIQAFVPVESWTLEAQLHKEKSPAARPHLFTGVLHSVKGQKNRLTIPNEDDARGFEAELKDAAYAVSNVRKRDVRQRPTAPFTTSTMQQEAGRKLRLTPRRAMSIAQELYEGLQVGGGESVGLITYMRTDSVQVSTSAISEARGYITDTYGKDYIPEKPRVFTTKAKSAQE
;
A
#
# COMPACT_ATOMS: atom_id res chain seq x y z
N SER A 1 15.71 -21.39 2.96
CA SER A 1 14.27 -21.44 2.60
C SER A 1 13.49 -22.42 3.44
N LEU A 2 13.92 -23.69 3.56
CA LEU A 2 13.23 -24.72 4.35
C LEU A 2 13.07 -24.32 5.83
N ARG A 3 14.08 -23.74 6.44
CA ARG A 3 14.02 -23.25 7.81
C ARG A 3 12.85 -22.27 8.03
N ILE A 4 12.67 -21.31 7.14
CA ILE A 4 11.57 -20.30 7.26
C ILE A 4 10.21 -20.99 7.22
N VAL A 5 10.03 -22.01 6.39
CA VAL A 5 8.79 -22.78 6.30
C VAL A 5 8.54 -23.56 7.60
N VAL A 6 9.57 -24.22 8.12
CA VAL A 6 9.49 -24.98 9.39
C VAL A 6 9.22 -24.06 10.58
N ASP A 7 9.93 -22.94 10.66
CA ASP A 7 9.72 -21.96 11.74
C ASP A 7 8.28 -21.42 11.69
N ARG A 8 7.78 -21.08 10.49
CA ARG A 8 6.40 -20.65 10.33
C ARG A 8 5.37 -21.71 10.72
N GLU A 9 5.63 -22.96 10.38
CA GLU A 9 4.75 -24.08 10.77
C GLU A 9 4.70 -24.27 12.29
N LYS A 10 5.85 -24.14 12.97
CA LYS A 10 5.92 -24.16 14.43
C LYS A 10 5.13 -23.01 15.06
N ASP A 11 5.22 -21.81 14.48
CA ASP A 11 4.43 -20.66 14.94
C ASP A 11 2.93 -20.90 14.79
N ILE A 12 2.52 -21.54 13.67
CA ILE A 12 1.11 -21.91 13.44
C ILE A 12 0.63 -22.94 14.48
N GLN A 13 1.44 -23.97 14.76
CA GLN A 13 1.09 -25.00 15.73
C GLN A 13 1.06 -24.47 17.17
N ALA A 14 1.90 -23.49 17.47
CA ALA A 14 1.95 -22.85 18.79
C ALA A 14 0.91 -21.72 18.96
N PHE A 15 0.21 -21.33 17.89
CA PHE A 15 -0.75 -20.24 17.92
C PHE A 15 -2.00 -20.62 18.70
N VAL A 16 -2.28 -19.85 19.73
CA VAL A 16 -3.52 -19.96 20.51
C VAL A 16 -4.47 -18.85 20.04
N PRO A 17 -5.62 -19.17 19.45
CA PRO A 17 -6.60 -18.17 19.04
C PRO A 17 -7.11 -17.40 20.26
N VAL A 18 -7.10 -16.06 20.15
CA VAL A 18 -7.67 -15.18 21.15
C VAL A 18 -8.89 -14.50 20.53
N GLU A 19 -10.03 -14.69 21.16
CA GLU A 19 -11.27 -14.02 20.77
C GLU A 19 -11.18 -12.52 21.03
N SER A 20 -11.68 -11.73 20.09
CA SER A 20 -11.81 -10.30 20.27
C SER A 20 -13.01 -9.76 19.49
N TRP A 21 -13.69 -8.81 20.09
CA TRP A 21 -14.89 -8.19 19.57
C TRP A 21 -14.62 -6.73 19.18
N THR A 22 -15.33 -6.25 18.18
CA THR A 22 -15.31 -4.85 17.76
C THR A 22 -16.73 -4.34 17.76
N LEU A 23 -16.95 -3.19 18.37
CA LEU A 23 -18.24 -2.51 18.36
C LEU A 23 -18.22 -1.33 17.41
N GLU A 24 -19.16 -1.31 16.48
CA GLU A 24 -19.31 -0.26 15.47
C GLU A 24 -20.70 0.38 15.58
N ALA A 25 -20.74 1.70 15.44
CA ALA A 25 -21.99 2.45 15.41
C ALA A 25 -22.11 3.20 14.08
N GLN A 26 -23.27 3.13 13.45
CA GLN A 26 -23.60 3.98 12.32
C GLN A 26 -24.18 5.31 12.81
N LEU A 27 -23.49 6.38 12.51
CA LEU A 27 -23.79 7.71 13.00
C LEU A 27 -24.09 8.65 11.84
N HIS A 28 -24.89 9.68 12.10
CA HIS A 28 -25.16 10.74 11.15
C HIS A 28 -25.22 12.10 11.86
N LYS A 29 -25.02 13.15 11.13
CA LYS A 29 -25.15 14.50 11.68
C LYS A 29 -26.62 14.83 11.96
N GLU A 30 -26.92 15.27 13.17
CA GLU A 30 -28.29 15.57 13.63
C GLU A 30 -29.06 16.52 12.70
N LYS A 31 -28.42 17.55 12.16
CA LYS A 31 -28.99 18.53 11.22
C LYS A 31 -28.73 18.18 9.75
N SER A 32 -28.57 16.92 9.42
CA SER A 32 -28.44 16.52 8.02
C SER A 32 -29.79 16.55 7.32
N PRO A 33 -29.88 17.05 6.06
CA PRO A 33 -31.14 17.00 5.32
C PRO A 33 -31.67 15.57 5.25
N ALA A 34 -32.94 15.36 5.57
CA ALA A 34 -33.56 14.03 5.68
C ALA A 34 -33.47 13.18 4.41
N ALA A 35 -33.26 13.80 3.24
CA ALA A 35 -33.22 13.10 1.97
C ALA A 35 -31.93 12.23 1.72
N ARG A 36 -30.79 12.55 2.33
CA ARG A 36 -29.53 11.76 2.25
C ARG A 36 -28.65 12.06 3.47
N PRO A 37 -28.84 11.38 4.59
CA PRO A 37 -27.95 11.54 5.72
C PRO A 37 -26.56 11.01 5.33
N HIS A 38 -25.52 11.83 5.54
CA HIS A 38 -24.14 11.35 5.43
C HIS A 38 -23.85 10.42 6.61
N LEU A 39 -24.00 9.12 6.37
CA LEU A 39 -23.68 8.09 7.34
C LEU A 39 -22.16 7.92 7.43
N PHE A 40 -21.66 7.77 8.64
CA PHE A 40 -20.28 7.38 8.90
C PHE A 40 -20.24 6.36 10.02
N THR A 41 -19.25 5.47 9.97
CA THR A 41 -19.07 4.44 10.98
C THR A 41 -18.10 4.91 12.05
N GLY A 42 -18.55 4.90 13.30
CA GLY A 42 -17.70 5.06 14.49
C GLY A 42 -17.34 3.69 15.04
N VAL A 43 -16.07 3.52 15.44
CA VAL A 43 -15.58 2.29 16.07
C VAL A 43 -15.22 2.59 17.52
N LEU A 44 -15.67 1.78 18.47
CA LEU A 44 -15.28 1.91 19.87
C LEU A 44 -13.79 1.67 20.00
N HIS A 45 -13.05 2.71 20.41
CA HIS A 45 -11.60 2.68 20.46
C HIS A 45 -11.05 2.56 21.89
N SER A 46 -11.59 3.35 22.81
CA SER A 46 -11.11 3.38 24.19
C SER A 46 -12.17 3.92 25.13
N VAL A 47 -12.04 3.62 26.42
CA VAL A 47 -12.88 4.15 27.51
C VAL A 47 -12.08 5.22 28.26
N LYS A 48 -12.78 6.21 28.84
CA LYS A 48 -12.16 7.27 29.60
C LYS A 48 -11.26 6.68 30.73
N GLY A 49 -10.01 7.13 30.77
CA GLY A 49 -9.02 6.64 31.73
C GLY A 49 -8.08 5.55 31.21
N GLN A 50 -8.37 4.94 30.05
CA GLN A 50 -7.47 3.99 29.41
C GLN A 50 -6.64 4.66 28.32
N LYS A 51 -5.30 4.43 28.34
CA LYS A 51 -4.39 4.96 27.31
C LYS A 51 -4.33 4.11 26.05
N ASN A 52 -4.64 2.83 26.13
CA ASN A 52 -4.54 1.87 25.06
C ASN A 52 -5.89 1.63 24.39
N ARG A 53 -5.85 1.08 23.16
CA ARG A 53 -7.05 0.60 22.50
C ARG A 53 -7.75 -0.45 23.37
N LEU A 54 -9.07 -0.32 23.49
CA LEU A 54 -9.89 -1.28 24.19
C LEU A 54 -9.88 -2.61 23.44
N THR A 55 -9.65 -3.71 24.17
CA THR A 55 -9.86 -5.08 23.67
C THR A 55 -11.06 -5.66 24.40
N ILE A 56 -12.07 -6.07 23.67
CA ILE A 56 -13.28 -6.69 24.20
C ILE A 56 -13.09 -8.20 24.03
N PRO A 57 -12.93 -8.96 25.12
CA PRO A 57 -12.48 -10.34 25.05
C PRO A 57 -13.60 -11.37 24.77
N ASN A 58 -14.84 -11.00 24.98
CA ASN A 58 -16.00 -11.90 24.87
C ASN A 58 -17.27 -11.18 24.44
N GLU A 59 -18.31 -11.96 24.11
CA GLU A 59 -19.59 -11.46 23.65
C GLU A 59 -20.35 -10.71 24.77
N ASP A 60 -20.27 -11.15 25.99
CA ASP A 60 -21.02 -10.55 27.12
C ASP A 60 -20.54 -9.11 27.37
N ASP A 61 -19.23 -8.89 27.36
CA ASP A 61 -18.66 -7.55 27.49
C ASP A 61 -19.05 -6.67 26.28
N ALA A 62 -19.06 -7.25 25.06
CA ALA A 62 -19.49 -6.52 23.86
C ALA A 62 -20.96 -6.08 23.96
N ARG A 63 -21.84 -6.95 24.40
CA ARG A 63 -23.26 -6.65 24.62
C ARG A 63 -23.47 -5.63 25.76
N GLY A 64 -22.65 -5.68 26.79
CA GLY A 64 -22.64 -4.66 27.85
C GLY A 64 -22.37 -3.26 27.28
N PHE A 65 -21.31 -3.10 26.48
CA PHE A 65 -21.00 -1.85 25.81
C PHE A 65 -22.09 -1.44 24.80
N GLU A 66 -22.67 -2.38 24.06
CA GLU A 66 -23.78 -2.09 23.14
C GLU A 66 -24.96 -1.49 23.90
N ALA A 67 -25.35 -2.08 25.01
CA ALA A 67 -26.47 -1.60 25.82
C ALA A 67 -26.21 -0.21 26.40
N GLU A 68 -25.00 0.07 26.89
CA GLU A 68 -24.61 1.39 27.42
C GLU A 68 -24.61 2.47 26.34
N LEU A 69 -24.17 2.12 25.11
CA LEU A 69 -23.99 3.06 24.02
C LEU A 69 -25.23 3.29 23.17
N LYS A 70 -26.23 2.40 23.24
CA LYS A 70 -27.44 2.46 22.41
C LYS A 70 -28.20 3.78 22.53
N ASP A 71 -28.33 4.30 23.74
CA ASP A 71 -29.07 5.55 24.03
C ASP A 71 -28.12 6.69 24.44
N ALA A 72 -26.84 6.52 24.20
CA ALA A 72 -25.83 7.52 24.56
C ALA A 72 -25.84 8.73 23.62
N ALA A 73 -25.49 9.90 24.15
CA ALA A 73 -25.29 11.10 23.34
C ALA A 73 -23.90 11.08 22.70
N TYR A 74 -23.85 11.24 21.39
CA TYR A 74 -22.61 11.26 20.62
C TYR A 74 -22.23 12.69 20.25
N ALA A 75 -20.97 13.05 20.46
CA ALA A 75 -20.42 14.34 20.09
C ALA A 75 -19.04 14.21 19.45
N VAL A 76 -18.78 14.97 18.41
CA VAL A 76 -17.45 15.06 17.81
C VAL A 76 -16.58 15.96 18.68
N SER A 77 -15.64 15.39 19.42
CA SER A 77 -14.74 16.13 20.30
C SER A 77 -13.54 16.72 19.57
N ASN A 78 -13.07 16.08 18.50
CA ASN A 78 -11.91 16.55 17.74
C ASN A 78 -11.95 16.04 16.30
N VAL A 79 -11.49 16.85 15.36
CA VAL A 79 -11.30 16.50 13.96
C VAL A 79 -9.84 16.76 13.58
N ARG A 80 -9.06 15.69 13.38
CA ARG A 80 -7.67 15.80 12.95
C ARG A 80 -7.56 15.62 11.44
N LYS A 81 -7.17 16.67 10.75
CA LYS A 81 -6.78 16.63 9.33
C LYS A 81 -5.27 16.46 9.25
N ARG A 82 -4.83 15.55 8.41
CA ARG A 82 -3.40 15.31 8.18
C ARG A 82 -3.14 15.17 6.69
N ASP A 83 -2.28 16.02 6.18
CA ASP A 83 -1.79 15.88 4.81
C ASP A 83 -0.68 14.82 4.78
N VAL A 84 -0.91 13.77 4.02
CA VAL A 84 0.08 12.71 3.83
C VAL A 84 0.73 12.87 2.46
N ARG A 85 2.02 13.21 2.46
CA ARG A 85 2.82 13.25 1.23
C ARG A 85 3.29 11.85 0.89
N GLN A 86 2.75 11.28 -0.17
CA GLN A 86 3.26 10.03 -0.72
C GLN A 86 4.53 10.31 -1.53
N ARG A 87 5.54 9.47 -1.32
CA ARG A 87 6.78 9.52 -2.11
C ARG A 87 6.74 8.41 -3.15
N PRO A 88 7.19 8.65 -4.39
CA PRO A 88 7.33 7.59 -5.37
C PRO A 88 8.34 6.55 -4.88
N THR A 89 8.08 5.30 -5.22
CA THR A 89 8.98 4.17 -4.95
C THR A 89 10.19 4.23 -5.87
N ALA A 90 11.25 3.51 -5.50
CA ALA A 90 12.40 3.31 -6.38
C ALA A 90 12.00 2.52 -7.64
N PRO A 91 12.78 2.62 -8.72
CA PRO A 91 12.67 1.70 -9.86
C PRO A 91 12.70 0.23 -9.42
N PHE A 92 12.12 -0.64 -10.22
CA PHE A 92 12.07 -2.05 -9.90
C PHE A 92 13.45 -2.72 -9.95
N THR A 93 13.71 -3.54 -8.94
CA THR A 93 14.66 -4.63 -9.03
C THR A 93 13.94 -5.91 -9.44
N THR A 94 14.64 -6.98 -9.78
CA THR A 94 14.03 -8.29 -10.10
C THR A 94 13.04 -8.73 -9.02
N SER A 95 13.43 -8.66 -7.77
CA SER A 95 12.59 -9.11 -6.64
C SER A 95 11.35 -8.25 -6.43
N THR A 96 11.49 -6.92 -6.49
CA THR A 96 10.36 -6.01 -6.31
C THR A 96 9.39 -6.05 -7.48
N MET A 97 9.88 -6.24 -8.71
CA MET A 97 9.05 -6.46 -9.89
C MET A 97 8.20 -7.73 -9.74
N GLN A 98 8.80 -8.85 -9.35
CA GLN A 98 8.07 -10.11 -9.13
C GLN A 98 7.01 -9.98 -8.03
N GLN A 99 7.32 -9.30 -6.92
CA GLN A 99 6.37 -9.05 -5.84
C GLN A 99 5.18 -8.22 -6.30
N GLU A 100 5.42 -7.11 -7.02
CA GLU A 100 4.34 -6.27 -7.53
C GLU A 100 3.51 -6.97 -8.60
N ALA A 101 4.14 -7.74 -9.49
CA ALA A 101 3.44 -8.55 -10.49
C ALA A 101 2.55 -9.62 -9.82
N GLY A 102 3.05 -10.26 -8.76
CA GLY A 102 2.25 -11.20 -7.96
C GLY A 102 1.09 -10.53 -7.25
N ARG A 103 1.33 -9.37 -6.62
CA ARG A 103 0.34 -8.65 -5.84
C ARG A 103 -0.76 -8.02 -6.71
N LYS A 104 -0.38 -7.35 -7.81
CA LYS A 104 -1.32 -6.59 -8.66
C LYS A 104 -1.94 -7.41 -9.78
N LEU A 105 -1.14 -8.29 -10.40
CA LEU A 105 -1.55 -9.04 -11.59
C LEU A 105 -1.74 -10.53 -11.33
N ARG A 106 -1.51 -10.99 -10.10
CA ARG A 106 -1.61 -12.41 -9.70
C ARG A 106 -0.71 -13.34 -10.52
N LEU A 107 0.41 -12.82 -11.02
CA LEU A 107 1.36 -13.60 -11.80
C LEU A 107 2.29 -14.41 -10.89
N THR A 108 2.63 -15.63 -11.31
CA THR A 108 3.73 -16.37 -10.68
C THR A 108 5.07 -15.72 -11.02
N PRO A 109 6.12 -15.87 -10.19
CA PRO A 109 7.44 -15.32 -10.47
C PRO A 109 7.98 -15.75 -11.84
N ARG A 110 7.77 -17.02 -12.23
CA ARG A 110 8.17 -17.55 -13.53
C ARG A 110 7.48 -16.81 -14.68
N ARG A 111 6.17 -16.62 -14.58
CA ARG A 111 5.40 -15.92 -15.63
C ARG A 111 5.76 -14.45 -15.71
N ALA A 112 5.96 -13.79 -14.57
CA ALA A 112 6.43 -12.40 -14.51
C ALA A 112 7.78 -12.24 -15.23
N MET A 113 8.72 -13.17 -15.00
CA MET A 113 10.02 -13.13 -15.68
C MET A 113 9.93 -13.41 -17.17
N SER A 114 9.04 -14.33 -17.60
CA SER A 114 8.82 -14.58 -19.02
C SER A 114 8.31 -13.32 -19.75
N ILE A 115 7.31 -12.66 -19.18
CA ILE A 115 6.75 -11.42 -19.75
C ILE A 115 7.81 -10.29 -19.75
N ALA A 116 8.57 -10.17 -18.67
CA ALA A 116 9.64 -9.18 -18.62
C ALA A 116 10.73 -9.41 -19.68
N GLN A 117 11.04 -10.66 -19.98
CA GLN A 117 11.97 -11.03 -21.05
C GLN A 117 11.42 -10.61 -22.43
N GLU A 118 10.15 -10.89 -22.69
CA GLU A 118 9.47 -10.47 -23.92
C GLU A 118 9.47 -8.94 -24.09
N LEU A 119 9.20 -8.20 -22.99
CA LEU A 119 9.24 -6.73 -22.99
C LEU A 119 10.64 -6.17 -23.21
N TYR A 120 11.67 -6.86 -22.73
CA TYR A 120 13.05 -6.45 -22.94
C TYR A 120 13.53 -6.74 -24.36
N GLU A 121 13.24 -7.94 -24.90
CA GLU A 121 13.61 -8.35 -26.24
C GLU A 121 12.93 -7.54 -27.33
N GLY A 122 11.76 -7.01 -27.00
CA GLY A 122 10.99 -6.09 -27.85
C GLY A 122 9.67 -6.66 -28.34
N LEU A 123 8.73 -5.78 -28.47
CA LEU A 123 7.40 -6.04 -28.99
C LEU A 123 7.11 -5.10 -30.17
N GLN A 124 6.34 -5.58 -31.14
CA GLN A 124 5.82 -4.72 -32.21
C GLN A 124 4.70 -3.84 -31.65
N VAL A 125 4.96 -2.55 -31.52
CA VAL A 125 4.00 -1.56 -31.05
C VAL A 125 3.60 -0.66 -32.22
N GLY A 126 2.33 -0.60 -32.53
CA GLY A 126 1.82 0.30 -33.57
C GLY A 126 2.19 -0.06 -35.01
N GLY A 127 2.53 -1.33 -35.31
CA GLY A 127 2.84 -1.81 -36.65
C GLY A 127 4.24 -1.45 -37.18
N GLY A 128 5.13 -0.95 -36.30
CA GLY A 128 6.54 -0.67 -36.59
C GLY A 128 7.50 -1.82 -36.26
N GLU A 129 8.79 -1.49 -36.18
CA GLU A 129 9.82 -2.43 -35.74
C GLU A 129 9.62 -2.85 -34.27
N SER A 130 10.22 -4.00 -33.91
CA SER A 130 10.19 -4.47 -32.52
C SER A 130 11.04 -3.57 -31.65
N VAL A 131 10.45 -3.05 -30.57
CA VAL A 131 11.09 -2.11 -29.63
C VAL A 131 11.10 -2.67 -28.23
N GLY A 132 12.26 -2.66 -27.57
CA GLY A 132 12.38 -3.00 -26.15
C GLY A 132 11.69 -1.92 -25.30
N LEU A 133 10.76 -2.36 -24.46
CA LEU A 133 9.92 -1.46 -23.65
C LEU A 133 10.44 -1.29 -22.22
N ILE A 134 11.36 -2.12 -21.79
CA ILE A 134 12.00 -2.03 -20.47
C ILE A 134 13.51 -2.24 -20.58
N THR A 135 14.25 -1.81 -19.57
CA THR A 135 15.66 -2.13 -19.44
C THR A 135 15.84 -3.58 -18.91
N TYR A 136 17.07 -4.07 -18.86
CA TYR A 136 17.34 -5.45 -18.43
C TYR A 136 16.76 -5.71 -17.03
N MET A 137 15.91 -6.73 -16.94
CA MET A 137 15.09 -6.99 -15.76
C MET A 137 15.81 -7.76 -14.64
N ARG A 138 16.96 -8.39 -14.93
CA ARG A 138 17.73 -9.15 -13.92
C ARG A 138 18.76 -8.22 -13.29
N THR A 139 18.30 -7.37 -12.39
CA THR A 139 19.14 -6.38 -11.72
C THR A 139 18.70 -6.17 -10.28
N ASP A 140 19.66 -5.89 -9.42
CA ASP A 140 19.44 -5.41 -8.05
C ASP A 140 19.70 -3.90 -7.93
N SER A 141 20.07 -3.24 -9.05
CA SER A 141 20.27 -1.80 -9.11
C SER A 141 18.95 -1.07 -9.26
N VAL A 142 18.83 0.07 -8.58
CA VAL A 142 17.73 1.03 -8.70
C VAL A 142 18.19 2.32 -9.38
N GLN A 143 19.38 2.31 -9.98
CA GLN A 143 19.93 3.47 -10.66
C GLN A 143 19.28 3.65 -12.03
N VAL A 144 19.11 4.91 -12.42
CA VAL A 144 18.61 5.31 -13.74
C VAL A 144 19.65 6.21 -14.35
N SER A 145 19.93 6.02 -15.65
CA SER A 145 20.91 6.84 -16.36
C SER A 145 20.52 8.33 -16.35
N THR A 146 21.51 9.20 -16.32
CA THR A 146 21.28 10.65 -16.33
C THR A 146 20.59 11.11 -17.61
N SER A 147 20.87 10.46 -18.75
CA SER A 147 20.19 10.72 -20.04
C SER A 147 18.69 10.43 -19.94
N ALA A 148 18.32 9.23 -19.47
CA ALA A 148 16.91 8.85 -19.30
C ALA A 148 16.16 9.77 -18.32
N ILE A 149 16.81 10.18 -17.24
CA ILE A 149 16.23 11.17 -16.31
C ILE A 149 16.00 12.51 -17.02
N SER A 150 16.96 12.98 -17.82
CA SER A 150 16.85 14.25 -18.55
C SER A 150 15.73 14.21 -19.58
N GLU A 151 15.65 13.15 -20.36
CA GLU A 151 14.60 12.96 -21.37
C GLU A 151 13.21 12.88 -20.74
N ALA A 152 13.06 12.09 -19.66
CA ALA A 152 11.80 11.99 -18.94
C ALA A 152 11.34 13.33 -18.36
N ARG A 153 12.28 14.12 -17.82
CA ARG A 153 11.99 15.45 -17.29
C ARG A 153 11.59 16.41 -18.40
N GLY A 154 12.26 16.36 -19.55
CA GLY A 154 11.89 17.13 -20.75
C GLY A 154 10.46 16.82 -21.17
N TYR A 155 10.17 15.54 -21.39
CA TYR A 155 8.84 15.09 -21.78
C TYR A 155 7.74 15.53 -20.81
N ILE A 156 7.98 15.37 -19.49
CA ILE A 156 7.00 15.76 -18.46
C ILE A 156 6.79 17.29 -18.50
N THR A 157 7.86 18.06 -18.64
CA THR A 157 7.76 19.52 -18.71
C THR A 157 6.95 19.98 -19.92
N ASP A 158 7.20 19.38 -21.09
CA ASP A 158 6.56 19.77 -22.33
C ASP A 158 5.10 19.33 -22.40
N THR A 159 4.79 18.15 -21.81
CA THR A 159 3.44 17.58 -21.87
C THR A 159 2.54 18.06 -20.74
N TYR A 160 3.07 18.17 -19.51
CA TYR A 160 2.28 18.42 -18.30
C TYR A 160 2.62 19.73 -17.59
N GLY A 161 3.77 20.33 -17.89
CA GLY A 161 4.23 21.56 -17.26
C GLY A 161 5.24 21.36 -16.13
N LYS A 162 5.90 22.45 -15.73
CA LYS A 162 6.99 22.45 -14.73
C LYS A 162 6.56 22.05 -13.33
N ASP A 163 5.29 22.22 -12.99
CA ASP A 163 4.77 21.90 -11.66
C ASP A 163 4.75 20.40 -11.35
N TYR A 164 4.85 19.56 -12.39
CA TYR A 164 4.85 18.10 -12.27
C TYR A 164 6.25 17.50 -12.10
N ILE A 165 7.28 18.30 -12.13
CA ILE A 165 8.65 17.83 -11.89
C ILE A 165 9.22 18.42 -10.60
N PRO A 166 9.93 17.62 -9.77
CA PRO A 166 10.63 18.15 -8.63
C PRO A 166 11.83 18.99 -9.07
N GLU A 167 12.22 19.98 -8.26
CA GLU A 167 13.39 20.83 -8.54
C GLU A 167 14.65 20.01 -8.81
N LYS A 168 14.90 18.98 -7.99
CA LYS A 168 16.01 18.04 -8.15
C LYS A 168 15.50 16.64 -8.43
N PRO A 169 16.13 15.89 -9.36
CA PRO A 169 15.78 14.48 -9.57
C PRO A 169 16.00 13.69 -8.30
N ARG A 170 15.15 12.69 -8.07
CA ARG A 170 15.29 11.79 -6.93
C ARG A 170 16.37 10.75 -7.25
N VAL A 171 17.27 10.59 -6.31
CA VAL A 171 18.32 9.57 -6.37
C VAL A 171 17.95 8.45 -5.40
N PHE A 172 17.99 7.23 -5.87
CA PHE A 172 17.81 6.02 -5.07
C PHE A 172 19.14 5.31 -4.94
N THR A 173 19.46 4.85 -3.75
CA THR A 173 20.68 4.10 -3.49
C THR A 173 20.39 2.63 -3.31
N THR A 174 21.18 1.79 -3.93
CA THR A 174 21.11 0.34 -3.79
C THR A 174 21.67 -0.07 -2.45
N LYS A 175 20.99 -0.94 -1.72
CA LYS A 175 21.45 -1.46 -0.43
C LYS A 175 22.53 -2.56 -0.56
N ALA A 176 22.57 -3.22 -1.69
CA ALA A 176 23.55 -4.28 -1.95
C ALA A 176 24.89 -3.68 -2.36
N LYS A 177 25.99 -4.04 -1.64
CA LYS A 177 27.34 -3.55 -1.91
C LYS A 177 27.93 -4.04 -3.24
N SER A 178 27.33 -5.06 -3.87
CA SER A 178 27.78 -5.73 -5.10
C SER A 178 26.70 -5.78 -6.18
N ALA A 179 25.77 -4.82 -6.18
CA ALA A 179 24.78 -4.74 -7.26
C ALA A 179 25.53 -4.43 -8.57
N GLN A 180 25.33 -5.26 -9.58
CA GLN A 180 25.80 -4.98 -10.94
C GLN A 180 24.97 -3.83 -11.53
N GLU A 181 25.66 -2.85 -12.09
CA GLU A 181 25.07 -1.73 -12.83
C GLU A 181 24.56 -2.17 -14.19
#